data_a8af072a1fbc9d01783bd60cf673d046
#
_entry.id   a8af072a1fbc9d01783bd60cf673d046
#
_cell.length_a   1.000
_cell.length_b   1.000
_cell.length_c   1.000
_cell.angle_alpha   90.00
_cell.angle_beta   90.00
_cell.angle_gamma   90.00
#
_symmetry.space_group_name_H-M   'P 1'
#
loop_
_entity.id
_entity.type
_entity.pdbx_description
1 polymer ?
#
loop_
_entity_poly.entity_id
_entity_poly.type
_entity_poly.pdbx_seq_one_letter_code
_entity_poly.pdbx_strand_id
1 'polypeptide(L)'
;MRTQVSLGAVFAAEKIVYSALKPTQLTAYPSLSELIGGQVYIKHENQHPGGSFKIRGGINLMHHLKQENVKGVITFSTGNHGISIASSAQRFAIDATIVVPQNSNQVKIQSMREAGATVLEEGKTFEEAAAFGMEYQKKYGLRFVHAANEPHLINGVGTEFTEILRELPDIDAIVLPLGGGSEVAAAVTVFKQINPAIEIYAVQAAASQAAYLSWKQGDLRSSDNRTFAGGFATGEGFALPFSIYKDQLSDFVLLSEDEILQGIQLAMFHTRNLAEGAGASTIMAAIKLRDRLQGKKVVLQMSGANETLDVIRKSLSINGL
;
A
#
# COMPACT_ATOMS: atom_id res chain seq x y z
N MET A 1 -18.70 15.74 12.87
CA MET A 1 -17.47 15.26 13.55
C MET A 1 -16.42 15.03 12.49
N ARG A 2 -15.15 15.41 12.71
CA ARG A 2 -14.08 15.05 11.77
C ARG A 2 -13.88 13.53 11.87
N THR A 3 -13.87 12.84 10.74
CA THR A 3 -13.56 11.41 10.68
C THR A 3 -12.16 11.18 11.24
N GLN A 4 -12.04 10.24 12.17
CA GLN A 4 -10.78 9.88 12.82
C GLN A 4 -10.36 8.46 12.42
N VAL A 5 -9.06 8.22 12.35
CA VAL A 5 -8.52 6.85 12.25
C VAL A 5 -8.58 6.22 13.63
N SER A 6 -9.30 5.09 13.74
CA SER A 6 -9.47 4.40 15.03
C SER A 6 -9.90 2.94 14.83
N LEU A 7 -9.65 2.09 15.83
CA LEU A 7 -10.06 0.68 15.81
C LEU A 7 -11.59 0.54 15.64
N GLY A 8 -12.37 1.40 16.31
CA GLY A 8 -13.83 1.39 16.16
C GLY A 8 -14.29 1.72 14.73
N ALA A 9 -13.59 2.66 14.05
CA ALA A 9 -13.87 2.99 12.66
C ALA A 9 -13.40 1.88 11.69
N VAL A 10 -12.36 1.13 12.03
CA VAL A 10 -11.93 -0.08 11.28
C VAL A 10 -13.01 -1.16 11.38
N PHE A 11 -13.53 -1.45 12.56
CA PHE A 11 -14.64 -2.42 12.71
C PHE A 11 -15.91 -1.98 11.96
N ALA A 12 -16.20 -0.68 11.94
CA ALA A 12 -17.32 -0.18 11.14
C ALA A 12 -17.06 -0.36 9.63
N ALA A 13 -15.82 -0.18 9.17
CA ALA A 13 -15.42 -0.37 7.79
C ALA A 13 -15.52 -1.83 7.32
N GLU A 14 -15.40 -2.83 8.20
CA GLU A 14 -15.53 -4.25 7.83
C GLU A 14 -16.84 -4.55 7.11
N LYS A 15 -17.96 -4.05 7.64
CA LYS A 15 -19.26 -4.26 7.03
C LYS A 15 -19.32 -3.70 5.60
N ILE A 16 -18.65 -2.59 5.38
CA ILE A 16 -18.61 -1.92 4.07
C ILE A 16 -17.69 -2.69 3.13
N VAL A 17 -16.47 -2.98 3.56
CA VAL A 17 -15.44 -3.66 2.76
C VAL A 17 -15.91 -5.07 2.38
N TYR A 18 -16.43 -5.84 3.33
CA TYR A 18 -16.89 -7.22 3.06
C TYR A 18 -18.23 -7.31 2.32
N SER A 19 -18.91 -6.20 2.09
CA SER A 19 -20.02 -6.17 1.12
C SER A 19 -19.52 -6.30 -0.33
N ALA A 20 -18.24 -6.09 -0.57
CA ALA A 20 -17.61 -6.05 -1.89
C ALA A 20 -16.44 -7.02 -2.07
N LEU A 21 -15.70 -7.30 -1.03
CA LEU A 21 -14.49 -8.14 -1.04
C LEU A 21 -14.68 -9.34 -0.10
N LYS A 22 -13.86 -10.36 -0.34
CA LYS A 22 -13.65 -11.45 0.61
C LYS A 22 -12.33 -11.23 1.33
N PRO A 23 -12.15 -11.76 2.56
CA PRO A 23 -10.85 -11.83 3.19
C PRO A 23 -9.81 -12.49 2.27
N THR A 24 -8.59 -11.99 2.28
CA THR A 24 -7.48 -12.58 1.55
C THR A 24 -6.84 -13.70 2.38
N GLN A 25 -6.12 -14.59 1.71
CA GLN A 25 -5.46 -15.70 2.39
C GLN A 25 -4.29 -15.22 3.26
N LEU A 26 -4.14 -15.84 4.42
CA LEU A 26 -2.95 -15.82 5.26
C LEU A 26 -2.30 -17.22 5.18
N THR A 27 -1.19 -17.33 4.47
CA THR A 27 -0.60 -18.62 4.13
C THR A 27 0.77 -18.80 4.77
N ALA A 28 1.00 -19.93 5.47
CA ALA A 28 2.30 -20.31 5.99
C ALA A 28 3.23 -20.82 4.87
N TYR A 29 4.48 -20.37 4.88
CA TYR A 29 5.49 -20.79 3.91
C TYR A 29 6.72 -21.40 4.61
N PRO A 30 6.80 -22.75 4.71
CA PRO A 30 7.92 -23.42 5.39
C PRO A 30 9.29 -23.04 4.84
N SER A 31 9.43 -22.90 3.52
CA SER A 31 10.71 -22.53 2.90
C SER A 31 11.16 -21.10 3.24
N LEU A 32 10.23 -20.15 3.42
CA LEU A 32 10.54 -18.81 3.94
C LEU A 32 10.83 -18.87 5.44
N SER A 33 10.15 -19.74 6.18
CA SER A 33 10.40 -19.94 7.61
C SER A 33 11.82 -20.43 7.87
N GLU A 34 12.30 -21.38 7.06
CA GLU A 34 13.69 -21.85 7.12
C GLU A 34 14.70 -20.74 6.78
N LEU A 35 14.42 -19.95 5.73
CA LEU A 35 15.28 -18.85 5.28
C LEU A 35 15.41 -17.73 6.31
N ILE A 36 14.32 -17.40 7.01
CA ILE A 36 14.24 -16.26 7.92
C ILE A 36 14.48 -16.68 9.38
N GLY A 37 14.23 -17.93 9.73
CA GLY A 37 14.44 -18.46 11.08
C GLY A 37 13.25 -18.24 12.03
N GLY A 38 12.09 -17.84 11.51
CA GLY A 38 10.82 -17.71 12.23
C GLY A 38 9.71 -18.49 11.58
N GLN A 39 8.50 -18.51 12.14
CA GLN A 39 7.30 -19.03 11.49
C GLN A 39 6.71 -17.95 10.57
N VAL A 40 6.92 -18.08 9.26
CA VAL A 40 6.58 -17.05 8.29
C VAL A 40 5.25 -17.32 7.61
N TYR A 41 4.39 -16.32 7.65
CA TYR A 41 3.11 -16.26 6.96
C TYR A 41 3.12 -15.10 5.98
N ILE A 42 2.42 -15.23 4.86
CA ILE A 42 2.18 -14.13 3.93
C ILE A 42 0.69 -13.79 3.89
N LYS A 43 0.37 -12.51 4.07
CA LYS A 43 -0.95 -11.94 3.79
C LYS A 43 -1.01 -11.54 2.33
N HIS A 44 -1.90 -12.18 1.56
CA HIS A 44 -1.95 -12.08 0.10
C HIS A 44 -2.87 -10.96 -0.40
N GLU A 45 -2.54 -9.70 -0.14
CA GLU A 45 -3.30 -8.55 -0.65
C GLU A 45 -3.11 -8.32 -2.17
N ASN A 46 -2.08 -8.91 -2.75
CA ASN A 46 -1.85 -8.96 -4.19
C ASN A 46 -2.94 -9.72 -4.97
N GLN A 47 -3.77 -10.52 -4.30
CA GLN A 47 -4.84 -11.32 -4.90
C GLN A 47 -6.19 -10.60 -4.97
N HIS A 48 -6.30 -9.38 -4.47
CA HIS A 48 -7.52 -8.60 -4.60
C HIS A 48 -7.81 -8.20 -6.06
N PRO A 49 -9.10 -7.99 -6.42
CA PRO A 49 -9.45 -7.31 -7.65
C PRO A 49 -8.73 -5.96 -7.74
N GLY A 50 -8.11 -5.67 -8.89
CA GLY A 50 -7.23 -4.50 -9.03
C GLY A 50 -5.81 -4.69 -8.48
N GLY A 51 -5.47 -5.89 -7.97
CA GLY A 51 -4.11 -6.34 -7.70
C GLY A 51 -3.43 -5.68 -6.49
N SER A 52 -4.15 -5.12 -5.51
CA SER A 52 -3.52 -4.57 -4.29
C SER A 52 -4.51 -4.30 -3.15
N PHE A 53 -3.99 -4.19 -1.92
CA PHE A 53 -4.73 -3.82 -0.70
C PHE A 53 -5.50 -2.49 -0.80
N LYS A 54 -5.07 -1.59 -1.68
CA LYS A 54 -5.66 -0.25 -1.83
C LYS A 54 -7.16 -0.27 -2.06
N ILE A 55 -7.70 -1.33 -2.66
CA ILE A 55 -9.13 -1.46 -2.93
C ILE A 55 -9.98 -1.43 -1.65
N ARG A 56 -9.46 -1.94 -0.51
CA ARG A 56 -10.14 -1.91 0.79
C ARG A 56 -10.46 -0.48 1.22
N GLY A 57 -9.45 0.38 1.16
CA GLY A 57 -9.58 1.80 1.47
C GLY A 57 -10.50 2.52 0.49
N GLY A 58 -10.34 2.27 -0.82
CA GLY A 58 -11.16 2.86 -1.86
C GLY A 58 -12.65 2.59 -1.66
N ILE A 59 -13.02 1.34 -1.37
CA ILE A 59 -14.42 0.95 -1.11
C ILE A 59 -14.98 1.69 0.11
N ASN A 60 -14.24 1.72 1.22
CA ASN A 60 -14.71 2.40 2.42
C ASN A 60 -14.86 3.91 2.20
N LEU A 61 -13.90 4.55 1.53
CA LEU A 61 -13.98 5.97 1.21
C LEU A 61 -15.18 6.27 0.30
N MET A 62 -15.34 5.56 -0.82
CA MET A 62 -16.42 5.84 -1.77
C MET A 62 -17.80 5.60 -1.18
N HIS A 63 -17.95 4.63 -0.26
CA HIS A 63 -19.19 4.47 0.50
C HIS A 63 -19.55 5.75 1.26
N HIS A 64 -18.62 6.34 2.00
CA HIS A 64 -18.86 7.57 2.76
C HIS A 64 -19.12 8.77 1.85
N LEU A 65 -18.33 8.94 0.79
CA LEU A 65 -18.54 10.02 -0.17
C LEU A 65 -19.90 9.93 -0.87
N LYS A 66 -20.39 8.70 -1.11
CA LYS A 66 -21.76 8.50 -1.63
C LYS A 66 -22.83 8.98 -0.66
N GLN A 67 -22.65 8.73 0.64
CA GLN A 67 -23.57 9.23 1.68
C GLN A 67 -23.53 10.77 1.80
N GLU A 68 -22.39 11.38 1.52
CA GLU A 68 -22.20 12.83 1.44
C GLU A 68 -22.71 13.43 0.13
N ASN A 69 -23.33 12.63 -0.75
CA ASN A 69 -23.82 13.02 -2.08
C ASN A 69 -22.74 13.55 -3.04
N VAL A 70 -21.48 13.20 -2.85
CA VAL A 70 -20.39 13.50 -3.79
C VAL A 70 -20.67 12.82 -5.13
N LYS A 71 -20.63 13.60 -6.23
CA LYS A 71 -20.92 13.11 -7.59
C LYS A 71 -19.67 12.74 -8.35
N GLY A 72 -18.56 13.39 -8.07
CA GLY A 72 -17.29 13.15 -8.77
C GLY A 72 -16.08 13.37 -7.88
N VAL A 73 -15.07 12.54 -8.08
CA VAL A 73 -13.78 12.59 -7.39
C VAL A 73 -12.65 12.78 -8.39
N ILE A 74 -11.54 13.33 -7.91
CA ILE A 74 -10.29 13.43 -8.66
C ILE A 74 -9.12 13.01 -7.79
N THR A 75 -8.16 12.32 -8.39
CA THR A 75 -6.89 11.97 -7.74
C THR A 75 -5.72 11.99 -8.73
N PHE A 76 -4.51 12.07 -8.20
CA PHE A 76 -3.26 12.00 -8.95
C PHE A 76 -2.55 10.70 -8.58
N SER A 77 -2.46 9.77 -9.52
CA SER A 77 -1.80 8.48 -9.25
C SER A 77 -1.55 7.68 -10.51
N THR A 78 -0.33 7.25 -10.70
CA THR A 78 0.08 6.36 -11.82
C THR A 78 -0.03 4.86 -11.48
N GLY A 79 -0.53 4.49 -10.29
CA GLY A 79 -0.48 3.11 -9.80
C GLY A 79 -1.72 2.65 -9.01
N ASN A 80 -1.50 1.81 -8.02
CA ASN A 80 -2.52 1.10 -7.24
C ASN A 80 -3.61 1.98 -6.64
N HIS A 81 -3.27 3.21 -6.22
CA HIS A 81 -4.26 4.14 -5.70
C HIS A 81 -5.26 4.56 -6.80
N GLY A 82 -4.78 4.90 -8.00
CA GLY A 82 -5.63 5.25 -9.13
C GLY A 82 -6.59 4.11 -9.50
N ILE A 83 -6.07 2.87 -9.64
CA ILE A 83 -6.88 1.67 -9.93
C ILE A 83 -7.94 1.46 -8.84
N SER A 84 -7.56 1.60 -7.57
CA SER A 84 -8.47 1.46 -6.43
C SER A 84 -9.61 2.49 -6.46
N ILE A 85 -9.27 3.77 -6.70
CA ILE A 85 -10.28 4.85 -6.77
C ILE A 85 -11.20 4.65 -7.97
N ALA A 86 -10.68 4.29 -9.15
CA ALA A 86 -11.48 3.98 -10.33
C ALA A 86 -12.51 2.88 -10.04
N SER A 87 -12.04 1.72 -9.60
CA SER A 87 -12.90 0.54 -9.35
C SER A 87 -13.92 0.80 -8.23
N SER A 88 -13.50 1.49 -7.17
CA SER A 88 -14.40 1.79 -6.07
C SER A 88 -15.44 2.84 -6.44
N ALA A 89 -15.06 3.89 -7.17
CA ALA A 89 -15.99 4.92 -7.62
C ALA A 89 -17.06 4.36 -8.56
N GLN A 90 -16.66 3.50 -9.50
CA GLN A 90 -17.60 2.77 -10.39
C GLN A 90 -18.64 1.99 -9.59
N ARG A 91 -18.22 1.25 -8.55
CA ARG A 91 -19.12 0.48 -7.69
C ARG A 91 -20.20 1.33 -7.02
N PHE A 92 -19.86 2.56 -6.62
CA PHE A 92 -20.77 3.46 -5.91
C PHE A 92 -21.43 4.49 -6.85
N ALA A 93 -21.28 4.37 -8.18
CA ALA A 93 -21.79 5.31 -9.16
C ALA A 93 -21.37 6.77 -8.82
N ILE A 94 -20.06 6.95 -8.62
CA ILE A 94 -19.36 8.24 -8.47
C ILE A 94 -18.42 8.37 -9.66
N ASP A 95 -18.41 9.52 -10.34
CA ASP A 95 -17.49 9.75 -11.44
C ASP A 95 -16.06 9.89 -10.93
N ALA A 96 -15.11 9.16 -11.52
CA ALA A 96 -13.70 9.24 -11.15
C ALA A 96 -12.87 9.86 -12.27
N THR A 97 -12.11 10.88 -11.93
CA THR A 97 -11.08 11.48 -12.79
C THR A 97 -9.71 11.17 -12.20
N ILE A 98 -8.81 10.61 -12.99
CA ILE A 98 -7.44 10.31 -12.57
C ILE A 98 -6.49 11.06 -13.47
N VAL A 99 -5.62 11.87 -12.88
CA VAL A 99 -4.61 12.61 -13.63
C VAL A 99 -3.26 11.93 -13.48
N VAL A 100 -2.61 11.71 -14.61
CA VAL A 100 -1.28 11.08 -14.70
C VAL A 100 -0.37 11.91 -15.61
N PRO A 101 0.95 11.90 -15.41
CA PRO A 101 1.89 12.48 -16.35
C PRO A 101 1.78 11.85 -17.74
N GLN A 102 2.08 12.62 -18.77
CA GLN A 102 2.24 12.12 -20.13
C GLN A 102 3.30 11.01 -20.16
N ASN A 103 3.11 10.01 -21.01
CA ASN A 103 3.97 8.83 -21.12
C ASN A 103 3.99 7.91 -19.87
N SER A 104 2.99 8.01 -19.01
CA SER A 104 2.78 7.04 -17.93
C SER A 104 2.51 5.65 -18.49
N ASN A 105 2.68 4.61 -17.66
CA ASN A 105 2.51 3.22 -18.07
C ASN A 105 1.09 2.94 -18.62
N GLN A 106 1.01 2.63 -19.93
CA GLN A 106 -0.27 2.48 -20.63
C GLN A 106 -1.09 1.29 -20.13
N VAL A 107 -0.46 0.23 -19.60
CA VAL A 107 -1.18 -0.91 -19.00
C VAL A 107 -1.94 -0.47 -17.75
N LYS A 108 -1.30 0.34 -16.90
CA LYS A 108 -1.95 0.88 -15.69
C LYS A 108 -3.05 1.90 -16.05
N ILE A 109 -2.81 2.74 -17.04
CA ILE A 109 -3.83 3.67 -17.58
C ILE A 109 -5.04 2.91 -18.09
N GLN A 110 -4.80 1.87 -18.89
CA GLN A 110 -5.87 1.04 -19.43
C GLN A 110 -6.69 0.37 -18.30
N SER A 111 -6.04 -0.16 -17.27
CA SER A 111 -6.72 -0.73 -16.10
C SER A 111 -7.62 0.29 -15.39
N MET A 112 -7.19 1.56 -15.28
CA MET A 112 -8.02 2.62 -14.70
C MET A 112 -9.22 2.96 -15.59
N ARG A 113 -9.03 3.00 -16.93
CA ARG A 113 -10.12 3.22 -17.89
C ARG A 113 -11.13 2.07 -17.91
N GLU A 114 -10.66 0.83 -17.86
CA GLU A 114 -11.51 -0.37 -17.77
C GLU A 114 -12.31 -0.40 -16.46
N ALA A 115 -11.74 0.14 -15.39
CA ALA A 115 -12.44 0.38 -14.13
C ALA A 115 -13.39 1.59 -14.16
N GLY A 116 -13.64 2.19 -15.33
CA GLY A 116 -14.64 3.25 -15.52
C GLY A 116 -14.17 4.67 -15.24
N ALA A 117 -12.87 4.92 -15.01
CA ALA A 117 -12.37 6.26 -14.77
C ALA A 117 -12.10 7.04 -16.06
N THR A 118 -12.30 8.36 -16.01
CA THR A 118 -11.73 9.30 -16.97
C THR A 118 -10.26 9.52 -16.61
N VAL A 119 -9.33 9.11 -17.49
CA VAL A 119 -7.90 9.32 -17.27
C VAL A 119 -7.39 10.45 -18.16
N LEU A 120 -6.84 11.50 -17.52
CA LEU A 120 -6.24 12.66 -18.16
C LEU A 120 -4.71 12.52 -18.08
N GLU A 121 -4.08 12.50 -19.27
CA GLU A 121 -2.62 12.39 -19.41
C GLU A 121 -2.06 13.79 -19.67
N GLU A 122 -1.67 14.49 -18.57
CA GLU A 122 -1.30 15.90 -18.61
C GLU A 122 -0.01 16.18 -17.82
N GLY A 123 0.79 17.12 -18.31
CA GLY A 123 2.10 17.42 -17.74
C GLY A 123 3.17 16.41 -18.07
N LYS A 124 4.44 16.78 -17.91
CA LYS A 124 5.60 15.91 -18.14
C LYS A 124 6.08 15.23 -16.85
N THR A 125 5.83 15.86 -15.71
CA THR A 125 6.20 15.36 -14.38
C THR A 125 4.95 15.13 -13.53
N PHE A 126 5.11 14.45 -12.41
CA PHE A 126 4.02 14.23 -11.46
C PHE A 126 3.51 15.56 -10.88
N GLU A 127 4.42 16.50 -10.62
CA GLU A 127 4.10 17.84 -10.10
C GLU A 127 3.28 18.66 -11.10
N GLU A 128 3.63 18.62 -12.39
CA GLU A 128 2.87 19.27 -13.46
C GLU A 128 1.48 18.66 -13.61
N ALA A 129 1.38 17.33 -13.59
CA ALA A 129 0.11 16.61 -13.62
C ALA A 129 -0.77 16.98 -12.41
N ALA A 130 -0.18 17.04 -11.21
CA ALA A 130 -0.88 17.44 -9.99
C ALA A 130 -1.37 18.89 -10.06
N ALA A 131 -0.54 19.82 -10.55
CA ALA A 131 -0.91 21.22 -10.73
C ALA A 131 -2.12 21.36 -11.68
N PHE A 132 -2.07 20.71 -12.86
CA PHE A 132 -3.20 20.66 -13.79
C PHE A 132 -4.45 20.10 -13.12
N GLY A 133 -4.31 18.98 -12.42
CA GLY A 133 -5.44 18.32 -11.76
C GLY A 133 -6.06 19.17 -10.65
N MET A 134 -5.30 19.99 -9.94
CA MET A 134 -5.83 20.93 -8.94
C MET A 134 -6.64 22.07 -9.58
N GLU A 135 -6.23 22.54 -10.75
CA GLU A 135 -7.03 23.51 -11.53
C GLU A 135 -8.31 22.85 -12.06
N TYR A 136 -8.19 21.65 -12.61
CA TYR A 136 -9.33 20.88 -13.10
C TYR A 136 -10.34 20.60 -11.98
N GLN A 137 -9.86 20.20 -10.80
CA GLN A 137 -10.66 20.00 -9.59
C GLN A 137 -11.52 21.23 -9.25
N LYS A 138 -10.89 22.41 -9.23
CA LYS A 138 -11.59 23.67 -8.94
C LYS A 138 -12.64 24.01 -10.00
N LYS A 139 -12.28 23.85 -11.29
CA LYS A 139 -13.16 24.16 -12.43
C LYS A 139 -14.43 23.31 -12.44
N TYR A 140 -14.33 22.03 -12.07
CA TYR A 140 -15.45 21.08 -12.14
C TYR A 140 -16.05 20.74 -10.78
N GLY A 141 -15.58 21.32 -9.69
CA GLY A 141 -16.10 21.09 -8.34
C GLY A 141 -15.93 19.66 -7.84
N LEU A 142 -14.87 18.96 -8.29
CA LEU A 142 -14.62 17.57 -7.91
C LEU A 142 -14.05 17.49 -6.49
N ARG A 143 -14.34 16.38 -5.77
CA ARG A 143 -13.73 16.09 -4.48
C ARG A 143 -12.34 15.48 -4.71
N PHE A 144 -11.29 16.20 -4.28
CA PHE A 144 -9.93 15.68 -4.33
C PHE A 144 -9.75 14.54 -3.32
N VAL A 145 -9.24 13.40 -3.78
CA VAL A 145 -8.90 12.23 -2.95
C VAL A 145 -7.39 12.12 -2.85
N HIS A 146 -6.87 12.33 -1.65
CA HIS A 146 -5.45 12.19 -1.37
C HIS A 146 -5.08 10.71 -1.15
N ALA A 147 -3.94 10.25 -1.70
CA ALA A 147 -3.54 8.84 -1.64
C ALA A 147 -3.23 8.29 -0.24
N ALA A 148 -2.98 9.16 0.74
CA ALA A 148 -2.58 8.80 2.09
C ALA A 148 -3.29 9.57 3.21
N ASN A 149 -3.54 10.88 3.05
CA ASN A 149 -4.15 11.74 4.09
C ASN A 149 -5.68 11.64 4.12
N GLU A 150 -6.23 10.43 4.04
CA GLU A 150 -7.67 10.15 4.02
C GLU A 150 -8.03 9.14 5.14
N PRO A 151 -8.67 9.58 6.23
CA PRO A 151 -9.00 8.67 7.33
C PRO A 151 -9.84 7.47 6.90
N HIS A 152 -10.82 7.66 6.00
CA HIS A 152 -11.64 6.56 5.50
C HIS A 152 -10.84 5.53 4.70
N LEU A 153 -9.80 5.95 3.94
CA LEU A 153 -8.90 5.01 3.28
C LEU A 153 -8.16 4.15 4.31
N ILE A 154 -7.57 4.78 5.34
CA ILE A 154 -6.81 4.08 6.37
C ILE A 154 -7.70 3.11 7.15
N ASN A 155 -8.91 3.54 7.55
CA ASN A 155 -9.86 2.68 8.24
C ASN A 155 -10.29 1.46 7.40
N GLY A 156 -10.51 1.64 6.09
CA GLY A 156 -10.81 0.54 5.18
C GLY A 156 -9.66 -0.46 5.05
N VAL A 157 -8.42 0.04 4.94
CA VAL A 157 -7.20 -0.79 4.92
C VAL A 157 -7.04 -1.56 6.25
N GLY A 158 -7.43 -0.97 7.37
CA GLY A 158 -7.36 -1.64 8.69
C GLY A 158 -8.06 -3.00 8.77
N THR A 159 -9.01 -3.28 7.88
CA THR A 159 -9.73 -4.55 7.85
C THR A 159 -8.82 -5.76 7.58
N GLU A 160 -7.71 -5.59 6.86
CA GLU A 160 -6.75 -6.69 6.63
C GLU A 160 -6.06 -7.13 7.92
N PHE A 161 -5.78 -6.19 8.83
CA PHE A 161 -5.11 -6.49 10.09
C PHE A 161 -6.04 -7.14 11.12
N THR A 162 -7.32 -6.86 11.06
CA THR A 162 -8.32 -7.61 11.83
C THR A 162 -8.49 -9.05 11.30
N GLU A 163 -8.35 -9.26 9.99
CA GLU A 163 -8.28 -10.61 9.40
C GLU A 163 -7.09 -11.40 9.95
N ILE A 164 -5.89 -10.78 9.92
CA ILE A 164 -4.67 -11.41 10.45
C ILE A 164 -4.86 -11.85 11.91
N LEU A 165 -5.37 -10.98 12.77
CA LEU A 165 -5.58 -11.31 14.18
C LEU A 165 -6.65 -12.39 14.42
N ARG A 166 -7.64 -12.53 13.52
CA ARG A 166 -8.61 -13.63 13.62
C ARG A 166 -8.02 -14.98 13.23
N GLU A 167 -7.10 -15.00 12.28
CA GLU A 167 -6.46 -16.23 11.80
C GLU A 167 -5.20 -16.59 12.59
N LEU A 168 -4.45 -15.58 13.06
CA LEU A 168 -3.19 -15.72 13.81
C LEU A 168 -3.19 -14.76 15.02
N PRO A 169 -3.95 -15.05 16.08
CA PRO A 169 -4.10 -14.15 17.23
C PRO A 169 -2.83 -13.97 18.06
N ASP A 170 -1.88 -14.89 17.94
CA ASP A 170 -0.59 -14.90 18.63
C ASP A 170 0.60 -14.50 17.72
N ILE A 171 0.34 -13.64 16.75
CA ILE A 171 1.38 -13.02 15.92
C ILE A 171 2.35 -12.19 16.78
N ASP A 172 3.66 -12.34 16.53
CA ASP A 172 4.71 -11.57 17.23
C ASP A 172 5.14 -10.33 16.44
N ALA A 173 5.20 -10.43 15.11
CA ALA A 173 5.74 -9.36 14.26
C ALA A 173 5.09 -9.30 12.88
N ILE A 174 5.07 -8.11 12.30
CA ILE A 174 4.67 -7.88 10.92
C ILE A 174 5.70 -7.02 10.19
N VAL A 175 5.96 -7.34 8.92
CA VAL A 175 6.79 -6.52 8.01
C VAL A 175 5.91 -5.96 6.90
N LEU A 176 5.93 -4.63 6.74
CA LEU A 176 5.04 -3.87 5.87
C LEU A 176 5.80 -2.96 4.92
N PRO A 177 5.42 -2.86 3.64
CA PRO A 177 5.97 -1.84 2.75
C PRO A 177 5.41 -0.46 3.14
N LEU A 178 6.27 0.55 3.14
CA LEU A 178 5.88 1.92 3.44
C LEU A 178 6.20 2.87 2.28
N GLY A 179 5.21 3.17 1.45
CA GLY A 179 5.24 4.30 0.52
C GLY A 179 4.51 5.50 1.13
N GLY A 180 3.22 5.66 0.82
CA GLY A 180 2.38 6.72 1.42
C GLY A 180 2.00 6.49 2.88
N GLY A 181 2.20 5.29 3.43
CA GLY A 181 2.05 4.98 4.86
C GLY A 181 0.62 4.63 5.31
N SER A 182 -0.38 4.60 4.43
CA SER A 182 -1.76 4.25 4.82
C SER A 182 -1.88 2.84 5.41
N GLU A 183 -1.12 1.87 4.89
CA GLU A 183 -1.09 0.48 5.34
C GLU A 183 -0.44 0.37 6.73
N VAL A 184 0.72 0.98 6.90
CA VAL A 184 1.43 0.99 8.20
C VAL A 184 0.63 1.72 9.27
N ALA A 185 0.00 2.86 8.95
CA ALA A 185 -0.88 3.57 9.87
C ALA A 185 -2.09 2.73 10.30
N ALA A 186 -2.66 1.96 9.36
CA ALA A 186 -3.76 1.04 9.65
C ALA A 186 -3.31 -0.12 10.54
N ALA A 187 -2.14 -0.71 10.29
CA ALA A 187 -1.54 -1.75 11.13
C ALA A 187 -1.32 -1.27 12.56
N VAL A 188 -0.70 -0.10 12.72
CA VAL A 188 -0.48 0.53 14.03
C VAL A 188 -1.82 0.73 14.75
N THR A 189 -2.83 1.26 14.05
CA THR A 189 -4.17 1.51 14.62
C THR A 189 -4.81 0.24 15.14
N VAL A 190 -4.68 -0.88 14.43
CA VAL A 190 -5.27 -2.15 14.84
C VAL A 190 -4.42 -2.85 15.90
N PHE A 191 -3.16 -3.12 15.58
CA PHE A 191 -2.31 -3.96 16.43
C PHE A 191 -1.99 -3.31 17.77
N LYS A 192 -1.61 -2.03 17.78
CA LYS A 192 -1.21 -1.37 19.03
C LYS A 192 -2.36 -1.12 19.99
N GLN A 193 -3.61 -1.10 19.50
CA GLN A 193 -4.79 -1.02 20.37
C GLN A 193 -5.25 -2.39 20.88
N ILE A 194 -4.96 -3.49 20.18
CA ILE A 194 -5.35 -4.84 20.61
C ILE A 194 -4.22 -5.52 21.37
N ASN A 195 -3.00 -5.51 20.84
CA ASN A 195 -1.82 -6.05 21.48
C ASN A 195 -0.59 -5.17 21.20
N PRO A 196 -0.22 -4.26 22.10
CA PRO A 196 0.93 -3.36 21.92
C PRO A 196 2.28 -4.06 21.76
N ALA A 197 2.39 -5.35 22.14
CA ALA A 197 3.63 -6.13 22.03
C ALA A 197 3.94 -6.54 20.60
N ILE A 198 2.97 -6.55 19.69
CA ILE A 198 3.22 -6.90 18.28
C ILE A 198 4.20 -5.90 17.67
N GLU A 199 5.31 -6.42 17.17
CA GLU A 199 6.36 -5.62 16.53
C GLU A 199 5.97 -5.27 15.09
N ILE A 200 6.15 -4.00 14.72
CA ILE A 200 5.83 -3.50 13.38
C ILE A 200 7.11 -2.99 12.73
N TYR A 201 7.51 -3.64 11.65
CA TYR A 201 8.67 -3.28 10.86
C TYR A 201 8.23 -2.69 9.53
N ALA A 202 8.82 -1.56 9.15
CA ALA A 202 8.57 -0.94 7.85
C ALA A 202 9.72 -1.20 6.89
N VAL A 203 9.44 -1.21 5.58
CA VAL A 203 10.45 -1.28 4.52
C VAL A 203 10.16 -0.25 3.44
N GLN A 204 11.21 0.38 2.89
CA GLN A 204 11.11 1.33 1.78
C GLN A 204 12.33 1.17 0.85
N ALA A 205 12.22 1.68 -0.38
CA ALA A 205 13.35 1.78 -1.30
C ALA A 205 14.33 2.88 -0.85
N ALA A 206 15.61 2.59 -0.85
CA ALA A 206 16.67 3.58 -0.59
C ALA A 206 16.67 4.72 -1.62
N ALA A 207 16.24 4.45 -2.85
CA ALA A 207 16.11 5.44 -3.92
C ALA A 207 14.88 6.35 -3.79
N SER A 208 14.01 6.13 -2.77
CA SER A 208 12.81 6.93 -2.47
C SER A 208 12.51 6.86 -0.96
N GLN A 209 13.36 7.46 -0.13
CA GLN A 209 13.43 7.22 1.32
C GLN A 209 12.76 8.31 2.18
N ALA A 210 11.83 9.08 1.63
CA ALA A 210 11.23 10.21 2.35
C ALA A 210 10.54 9.80 3.68
N ALA A 211 9.83 8.66 3.69
CA ALA A 211 9.17 8.17 4.90
C ALA A 211 10.17 7.67 5.95
N TYR A 212 11.25 7.00 5.53
CA TYR A 212 12.34 6.59 6.42
C TYR A 212 13.03 7.82 7.05
N LEU A 213 13.36 8.84 6.26
CA LEU A 213 13.97 10.07 6.77
C LEU A 213 13.04 10.78 7.75
N SER A 214 11.74 10.83 7.44
CA SER A 214 10.72 11.41 8.33
C SER A 214 10.69 10.68 9.67
N TRP A 215 10.63 9.35 9.65
CA TRP A 215 10.63 8.53 10.85
C TRP A 215 11.91 8.70 11.67
N LYS A 216 13.07 8.64 11.01
CA LYS A 216 14.39 8.74 11.68
C LYS A 216 14.62 10.09 12.34
N GLN A 217 14.08 11.17 11.75
CA GLN A 217 14.28 12.54 12.25
C GLN A 217 13.11 13.01 13.14
N GLY A 218 12.01 12.26 13.19
CA GLY A 218 10.82 12.62 13.97
C GLY A 218 9.97 13.72 13.35
N ASP A 219 10.22 14.11 12.09
CA ASP A 219 9.61 15.24 11.41
C ASP A 219 9.46 14.96 9.91
N LEU A 220 8.45 15.55 9.26
CA LEU A 220 8.20 15.30 7.82
C LEU A 220 9.39 15.76 6.96
N ARG A 221 9.83 14.87 6.07
CA ARG A 221 10.96 15.07 5.15
C ARG A 221 10.60 14.71 3.73
N SER A 222 11.32 15.31 2.80
CA SER A 222 11.33 14.95 1.39
C SER A 222 12.64 14.27 1.02
N SER A 223 12.64 13.53 -0.07
CA SER A 223 13.83 12.92 -0.67
C SER A 223 13.68 12.84 -2.19
N ASP A 224 14.77 12.50 -2.86
CA ASP A 224 14.70 12.04 -4.25
C ASP A 224 13.73 10.86 -4.36
N ASN A 225 13.12 10.75 -5.53
CA ASN A 225 12.15 9.70 -5.85
C ASN A 225 12.54 9.06 -7.19
N ARG A 226 13.43 8.06 -7.15
CA ARG A 226 14.01 7.42 -8.33
C ARG A 226 13.81 5.91 -8.39
N THR A 227 13.00 5.36 -7.49
CA THR A 227 12.74 3.92 -7.46
C THR A 227 11.84 3.48 -8.61
N PHE A 228 12.11 2.27 -9.18
CA PHE A 228 11.16 1.64 -10.09
C PHE A 228 9.92 1.09 -9.37
N ALA A 229 10.03 0.79 -8.07
CA ALA A 229 8.96 0.20 -7.28
C ALA A 229 7.87 1.24 -6.99
N GLY A 230 6.84 1.30 -7.83
CA GLY A 230 5.79 2.32 -7.80
C GLY A 230 5.06 2.45 -6.46
N GLY A 231 4.95 1.38 -5.67
CA GLY A 231 4.39 1.42 -4.32
C GLY A 231 5.21 2.21 -3.31
N PHE A 232 6.51 2.42 -3.57
CA PHE A 232 7.43 3.24 -2.78
C PHE A 232 7.66 4.64 -3.35
N ALA A 233 7.23 4.91 -4.56
CA ALA A 233 7.55 6.13 -5.30
C ALA A 233 6.82 7.36 -4.71
N THR A 234 7.28 7.81 -3.55
CA THR A 234 6.80 9.00 -2.85
C THR A 234 7.97 9.91 -2.52
N GLY A 235 7.93 11.16 -3.00
CA GLY A 235 9.01 12.14 -2.75
C GLY A 235 8.91 12.83 -1.39
N GLU A 236 7.85 12.59 -0.61
CA GLU A 236 7.59 13.23 0.68
C GLU A 236 6.91 12.29 1.66
N GLY A 237 7.02 12.59 2.96
CA GLY A 237 6.23 11.97 4.01
C GLY A 237 4.84 12.62 4.11
N PHE A 238 3.82 11.82 4.49
CA PHE A 238 2.43 12.30 4.59
C PHE A 238 1.98 12.45 6.04
N ALA A 239 1.40 13.60 6.36
CA ALA A 239 1.16 14.04 7.74
C ALA A 239 0.28 13.09 8.56
N LEU A 240 -0.86 12.63 8.02
CA LEU A 240 -1.79 11.79 8.76
C LEU A 240 -1.19 10.41 9.08
N PRO A 241 -0.69 9.62 8.11
CA PRO A 241 -0.04 8.35 8.44
C PRO A 241 1.17 8.52 9.35
N PHE A 242 2.02 9.52 9.09
CA PHE A 242 3.20 9.80 9.90
C PHE A 242 2.84 10.05 11.37
N SER A 243 1.82 10.85 11.65
CA SER A 243 1.37 11.13 13.01
C SER A 243 0.93 9.87 13.77
N ILE A 244 0.54 8.80 13.06
CA ILE A 244 0.09 7.54 13.65
C ILE A 244 1.28 6.58 13.87
N TYR A 245 2.21 6.45 12.90
CA TYR A 245 3.23 5.41 12.97
C TYR A 245 4.59 5.86 13.54
N LYS A 246 4.89 7.15 13.59
CA LYS A 246 6.25 7.67 13.88
C LYS A 246 6.90 7.11 15.15
N ASP A 247 6.12 6.90 16.22
CA ASP A 247 6.59 6.42 17.51
C ASP A 247 6.23 4.94 17.77
N GLN A 248 5.74 4.21 16.77
CA GLN A 248 5.16 2.88 16.91
C GLN A 248 5.90 1.77 16.16
N LEU A 249 6.85 2.14 15.29
CA LEU A 249 7.64 1.17 14.54
C LEU A 249 8.76 0.59 15.40
N SER A 250 8.97 -0.72 15.28
CA SER A 250 10.08 -1.43 15.93
C SER A 250 11.40 -1.22 15.20
N ASP A 251 11.36 -1.08 13.87
CA ASP A 251 12.47 -0.66 13.02
C ASP A 251 12.01 -0.32 11.61
N PHE A 252 12.92 0.25 10.80
CA PHE A 252 12.66 0.64 9.44
C PHE A 252 13.83 0.25 8.52
N VAL A 253 13.60 -0.65 7.56
CA VAL A 253 14.60 -1.19 6.64
C VAL A 253 14.60 -0.43 5.32
N LEU A 254 15.78 -0.09 4.80
CA LEU A 254 15.95 0.36 3.43
C LEU A 254 16.51 -0.76 2.55
N LEU A 255 15.96 -0.88 1.35
CA LEU A 255 16.41 -1.82 0.32
C LEU A 255 16.93 -1.06 -0.90
N SER A 256 18.00 -1.57 -1.50
CA SER A 256 18.43 -1.14 -2.83
C SER A 256 17.47 -1.64 -3.91
N GLU A 257 17.57 -1.08 -5.11
CA GLU A 257 16.78 -1.52 -6.27
C GLU A 257 17.03 -3.00 -6.60
N ASP A 258 18.28 -3.47 -6.48
CA ASP A 258 18.63 -4.88 -6.72
C ASP A 258 18.04 -5.81 -5.64
N GLU A 259 18.06 -5.40 -4.37
CA GLU A 259 17.40 -6.15 -3.29
C GLU A 259 15.88 -6.24 -3.49
N ILE A 260 15.24 -5.19 -4.01
CA ILE A 260 13.81 -5.22 -4.35
C ILE A 260 13.55 -6.21 -5.50
N LEU A 261 14.40 -6.22 -6.54
CA LEU A 261 14.29 -7.19 -7.63
C LEU A 261 14.52 -8.63 -7.16
N GLN A 262 15.46 -8.87 -6.24
CA GLN A 262 15.63 -10.17 -5.57
C GLN A 262 14.38 -10.57 -4.78
N GLY A 263 13.75 -9.61 -4.10
CA GLY A 263 12.46 -9.84 -3.42
C GLY A 263 11.38 -10.37 -4.36
N ILE A 264 11.28 -9.85 -5.59
CA ILE A 264 10.35 -10.35 -6.62
C ILE A 264 10.67 -11.81 -7.00
N GLN A 265 11.95 -12.15 -7.19
CA GLN A 265 12.37 -13.54 -7.45
C GLN A 265 11.97 -14.47 -6.31
N LEU A 266 12.28 -14.09 -5.06
CA LEU A 266 11.97 -14.88 -3.87
C LEU A 266 10.46 -15.07 -3.70
N ALA A 267 9.65 -14.03 -3.98
CA ALA A 267 8.20 -14.15 -3.95
C ALA A 267 7.72 -15.20 -4.96
N MET A 268 8.16 -15.15 -6.21
CA MET A 268 7.81 -16.13 -7.23
C MET A 268 8.27 -17.54 -6.85
N PHE A 269 9.51 -17.70 -6.38
CA PHE A 269 10.10 -19.00 -6.06
C PHE A 269 9.43 -19.65 -4.87
N HIS A 270 9.30 -18.93 -3.74
CA HIS A 270 8.79 -19.49 -2.49
C HIS A 270 7.28 -19.57 -2.42
N THR A 271 6.57 -18.61 -3.04
CA THR A 271 5.11 -18.50 -2.89
C THR A 271 4.33 -18.85 -4.13
N ARG A 272 4.98 -18.90 -5.30
CA ARG A 272 4.35 -19.06 -6.63
C ARG A 272 3.35 -17.94 -6.95
N ASN A 273 3.56 -16.79 -6.32
CA ASN A 273 2.76 -15.59 -6.57
C ASN A 273 3.61 -14.53 -7.24
N LEU A 274 2.98 -13.77 -8.13
CA LEU A 274 3.54 -12.52 -8.62
C LEU A 274 3.28 -11.42 -7.59
N ALA A 275 4.34 -10.70 -7.24
CA ALA A 275 4.27 -9.49 -6.44
C ALA A 275 5.01 -8.35 -7.13
N GLU A 276 4.51 -7.13 -7.02
CA GLU A 276 5.23 -5.94 -7.45
C GLU A 276 6.39 -5.62 -6.49
N GLY A 277 7.32 -4.74 -6.88
CA GLY A 277 8.51 -4.43 -6.10
C GLY A 277 8.22 -4.11 -4.63
N ALA A 278 7.23 -3.28 -4.33
CA ALA A 278 6.85 -2.97 -2.95
C ALA A 278 6.27 -4.19 -2.21
N GLY A 279 5.38 -4.95 -2.86
CA GLY A 279 4.75 -6.14 -2.27
C GLY A 279 5.73 -7.29 -1.99
N ALA A 280 6.79 -7.41 -2.79
CA ALA A 280 7.83 -8.43 -2.62
C ALA A 280 8.93 -8.04 -1.61
N SER A 281 9.11 -6.75 -1.37
CA SER A 281 10.20 -6.19 -0.56
C SER A 281 10.20 -6.68 0.89
N THR A 282 9.04 -7.07 1.42
CA THR A 282 8.90 -7.57 2.80
C THR A 282 9.69 -8.84 3.04
N ILE A 283 9.89 -9.67 2.02
CA ILE A 283 10.72 -10.90 2.10
C ILE A 283 12.18 -10.51 2.31
N MET A 284 12.73 -9.61 1.49
CA MET A 284 14.12 -9.15 1.64
C MET A 284 14.33 -8.38 2.96
N ALA A 285 13.35 -7.58 3.38
CA ALA A 285 13.42 -6.92 4.68
C ALA A 285 13.44 -7.93 5.83
N ALA A 286 12.63 -8.99 5.77
CA ALA A 286 12.63 -10.06 6.78
C ALA A 286 13.96 -10.81 6.81
N ILE A 287 14.61 -11.04 5.67
CA ILE A 287 15.97 -11.63 5.61
C ILE A 287 16.99 -10.72 6.32
N LYS A 288 16.93 -9.40 6.11
CA LYS A 288 17.79 -8.43 6.82
C LYS A 288 17.50 -8.37 8.33
N LEU A 289 16.27 -8.63 8.72
CA LEU A 289 15.81 -8.62 10.11
C LEU A 289 15.88 -10.00 10.79
N ARG A 290 16.45 -11.02 10.13
CA ARG A 290 16.41 -12.43 10.59
C ARG A 290 16.77 -12.62 12.07
N ASP A 291 17.79 -11.93 12.56
CA ASP A 291 18.23 -12.05 13.95
C ASP A 291 17.18 -11.52 14.95
N ARG A 292 16.35 -10.55 14.54
CA ARG A 292 15.23 -10.02 15.34
C ARG A 292 13.98 -10.90 15.21
N LEU A 293 13.82 -11.64 14.11
CA LEU A 293 12.65 -12.44 13.80
C LEU A 293 12.81 -13.92 14.20
N GLN A 294 14.00 -14.30 14.69
CA GLN A 294 14.32 -15.68 15.10
C GLN A 294 13.27 -16.21 16.09
N GLY A 295 12.65 -17.34 15.74
CA GLY A 295 11.67 -18.06 16.57
C GLY A 295 10.29 -17.40 16.67
N LYS A 296 10.06 -16.24 16.07
CA LYS A 296 8.79 -15.49 16.10
C LYS A 296 7.80 -15.95 15.02
N LYS A 297 6.51 -15.72 15.27
CA LYS A 297 5.45 -15.78 14.28
C LYS A 297 5.38 -14.45 13.54
N VAL A 298 5.76 -14.47 12.27
CA VAL A 298 5.96 -13.26 11.46
C VAL A 298 5.01 -13.26 10.28
N VAL A 299 4.27 -12.18 10.09
CA VAL A 299 3.50 -11.95 8.87
C VAL A 299 4.28 -11.00 7.95
N LEU A 300 4.41 -11.38 6.69
CA LEU A 300 4.94 -10.54 5.62
C LEU A 300 3.77 -10.10 4.73
N GLN A 301 3.69 -8.81 4.46
CA GLN A 301 2.62 -8.25 3.64
C GLN A 301 2.98 -8.30 2.16
N MET A 302 2.27 -9.09 1.37
CA MET A 302 2.35 -9.04 -0.09
C MET A 302 1.29 -8.07 -0.63
N SER A 303 1.63 -6.79 -0.61
CA SER A 303 0.68 -5.68 -0.72
C SER A 303 0.08 -5.45 -2.10
N GLY A 304 0.76 -5.91 -3.18
CA GLY A 304 0.29 -5.75 -4.55
C GLY A 304 1.05 -6.58 -5.58
N ALA A 305 0.49 -6.67 -6.79
CA ALA A 305 1.02 -7.44 -7.93
C ALA A 305 1.09 -6.64 -9.24
N ASN A 306 0.79 -5.34 -9.24
CA ASN A 306 0.70 -4.51 -10.44
C ASN A 306 2.08 -4.13 -10.98
N GLU A 307 2.89 -5.13 -11.36
CA GLU A 307 4.22 -4.94 -11.90
C GLU A 307 4.24 -5.00 -13.43
N THR A 308 5.27 -4.41 -14.03
CA THR A 308 5.48 -4.44 -15.47
C THR A 308 6.27 -5.68 -15.90
N LEU A 309 6.02 -6.16 -17.12
CA LEU A 309 6.78 -7.30 -17.67
C LEU A 309 8.29 -7.03 -17.73
N ASP A 310 8.70 -5.78 -17.95
CA ASP A 310 10.11 -5.42 -18.03
C ASP A 310 10.80 -5.52 -16.66
N VAL A 311 10.14 -5.10 -15.58
CA VAL A 311 10.65 -5.29 -14.22
C VAL A 311 10.71 -6.78 -13.85
N ILE A 312 9.69 -7.57 -14.24
CA ILE A 312 9.70 -9.02 -14.03
C ILE A 312 10.88 -9.66 -14.79
N ARG A 313 11.09 -9.34 -16.06
CA ARG A 313 12.25 -9.83 -16.83
C ARG A 313 13.56 -9.44 -16.18
N LYS A 314 13.68 -8.17 -15.75
CA LYS A 314 14.86 -7.68 -15.04
C LYS A 314 15.09 -8.46 -13.75
N SER A 315 14.04 -8.72 -12.98
CA SER A 315 14.18 -9.51 -11.74
C SER A 315 14.71 -10.92 -12.03
N LEU A 316 14.25 -11.58 -13.09
CA LEU A 316 14.70 -12.92 -13.46
C LEU A 316 16.15 -12.98 -13.99
N SER A 317 16.73 -11.85 -14.38
CA SER A 317 18.10 -11.76 -14.89
C SER A 317 19.16 -11.47 -13.81
N ILE A 318 18.74 -11.20 -12.56
CA ILE A 318 19.68 -10.96 -11.46
C ILE A 318 20.23 -12.30 -10.95
N ASN A 319 21.55 -12.39 -10.79
CA ASN A 319 22.20 -13.52 -10.14
C ASN A 319 21.96 -13.46 -8.63
N GLY A 320 21.03 -14.25 -8.10
CA GLY A 320 20.65 -14.11 -6.68
C GLY A 320 20.05 -15.32 -6.00
N LEU A 321 19.73 -16.38 -6.74
CA LEU A 321 19.30 -17.68 -6.17
C LEU A 321 20.29 -18.76 -6.49
#